data_4e797587554a183a201064100813b85e
#
_entry.id   4e797587554a183a201064100813b85e
#
_cell.length_a   1.000
_cell.length_b   1.000
_cell.length_c   1.000
_cell.angle_alpha   90.00
_cell.angle_beta   90.00
_cell.angle_gamma   90.00
#
_symmetry.space_group_name_H-M   'P 1'
#
loop_
_entity.id
_entity.type
_entity.pdbx_description
1 polymer ?
#
loop_
_entity_poly.entity_id
_entity_poly.type
_entity_poly.pdbx_seq_one_letter_code
_entity_poly.pdbx_strand_id
1 'polypeptide(L)'
;MADVTIDRARNVDNEEAAQGKWIRLMILPGKRIKRQIGLLLLACGLGFCLFTTATQAADRGREETYRGIYLRIMPAKPDVKSDISLVSTDQAAKTVRSALDLIYERSPFNAKTLERLKLHGDVVIIYDPAFPKKSISDITLAAFLPNFFEPAHGAQGDKVFVAILGRYIIKHTPSEIAAEGIVHELVGHGVQHLHGRLVGGNDLNVECEASLYEFLAFQDLGVDKFTNYMVNFRRELEERHCDDFKRYMRKHSSKHMPLWDERDVDVIKILSIFDDYVAQLPK
;
A
#
# COMPACT_ATOMS: atom_id res chain seq x y z
N MET A 1 -35.37 -13.20 -12.53
CA MET A 1 -33.97 -13.65 -12.59
C MET A 1 -33.41 -13.10 -13.89
N ALA A 2 -32.81 -11.94 -13.83
CA ALA A 2 -32.27 -11.21 -14.99
C ALA A 2 -30.81 -10.88 -14.70
N ASP A 3 -30.08 -11.13 -15.69
CA ASP A 3 -28.68 -11.11 -16.03
C ASP A 3 -27.89 -9.89 -15.52
N VAL A 4 -26.86 -10.13 -14.70
CA VAL A 4 -25.94 -9.11 -14.14
C VAL A 4 -24.50 -9.34 -14.63
N THR A 5 -24.32 -9.94 -15.81
CA THR A 5 -22.99 -10.44 -16.23
C THR A 5 -22.27 -9.64 -17.33
N ILE A 6 -22.73 -8.46 -17.74
CA ILE A 6 -22.15 -7.78 -18.93
C ILE A 6 -21.39 -6.48 -18.64
N ASP A 7 -21.41 -5.92 -17.43
CA ASP A 7 -20.80 -4.59 -17.18
C ASP A 7 -19.36 -4.61 -16.62
N ARG A 8 -18.81 -5.78 -16.26
CA ARG A 8 -17.46 -5.87 -15.68
C ARG A 8 -16.31 -5.76 -16.69
N ALA A 9 -16.52 -6.18 -17.93
CA ALA A 9 -15.46 -6.21 -18.94
C ALA A 9 -15.13 -4.83 -19.53
N ARG A 10 -16.03 -3.85 -19.47
CA ARG A 10 -15.80 -2.51 -20.02
C ARG A 10 -15.02 -1.56 -19.12
N ASN A 11 -14.91 -1.85 -17.84
CA ASN A 11 -14.19 -0.97 -16.89
C ASN A 11 -12.68 -1.23 -16.85
N VAL A 12 -12.21 -2.43 -17.16
CA VAL A 12 -10.77 -2.77 -17.12
C VAL A 12 -9.98 -1.99 -18.18
N ASP A 13 -10.52 -1.86 -19.40
CA ASP A 13 -9.85 -1.14 -20.50
C ASP A 13 -9.70 0.37 -20.23
N ASN A 14 -10.58 0.96 -19.40
CA ASN A 14 -10.50 2.36 -18.99
C ASN A 14 -9.51 2.60 -17.84
N GLU A 15 -9.22 1.61 -17.01
CA GLU A 15 -8.24 1.71 -15.93
C GLU A 15 -6.81 1.65 -16.46
N GLU A 16 -6.50 0.76 -17.41
CA GLU A 16 -5.19 0.73 -18.08
C GLU A 16 -4.89 2.03 -18.83
N ALA A 17 -5.88 2.60 -19.50
CA ALA A 17 -5.76 3.89 -20.18
C ALA A 17 -5.55 5.05 -19.20
N ALA A 18 -6.14 4.99 -17.99
CA ALA A 18 -5.95 6.00 -16.96
C ALA A 18 -4.59 5.86 -16.28
N GLN A 19 -4.10 4.65 -16.00
CA GLN A 19 -2.78 4.39 -15.44
C GLN A 19 -1.67 4.82 -16.42
N GLY A 20 -1.78 4.50 -17.70
CA GLY A 20 -0.81 4.90 -18.73
C GLY A 20 -0.70 6.42 -18.93
N LYS A 21 -1.76 7.17 -18.70
CA LYS A 21 -1.77 8.63 -18.84
C LYS A 21 -1.07 9.37 -17.69
N TRP A 22 -1.05 8.77 -16.49
CA TRP A 22 -0.37 9.34 -15.32
C TRP A 22 1.14 9.08 -15.32
N ILE A 23 1.58 7.97 -15.89
CA ILE A 23 3.01 7.65 -16.05
C ILE A 23 3.71 8.69 -16.95
N ARG A 24 3.03 9.18 -18.01
CA ARG A 24 3.61 10.19 -18.91
C ARG A 24 3.76 11.59 -18.31
N LEU A 25 3.03 11.94 -17.26
CA LEU A 25 3.10 13.29 -16.65
C LEU A 25 4.18 13.41 -15.56
N MET A 26 4.79 12.31 -15.14
CA MET A 26 5.80 12.30 -14.07
C MET A 26 7.24 12.23 -14.54
N ILE A 27 7.50 12.08 -15.85
CA ILE A 27 8.86 12.08 -16.40
C ILE A 27 9.07 13.38 -17.19
N LEU A 28 9.31 14.47 -16.50
CA LEU A 28 9.93 15.66 -17.08
C LEU A 28 11.39 15.75 -16.63
N PRO A 29 12.36 15.74 -17.55
CA PRO A 29 13.77 15.89 -17.19
C PRO A 29 14.02 17.31 -16.66
N GLY A 30 14.73 17.39 -15.54
CA GLY A 30 15.09 18.64 -14.89
C GLY A 30 15.88 19.58 -15.83
N LYS A 31 15.26 20.67 -16.25
CA LYS A 31 15.98 21.77 -16.90
C LYS A 31 16.78 22.53 -15.86
N ARG A 32 18.10 22.47 -15.97
CA ARG A 32 19.04 23.35 -15.26
C ARG A 32 18.75 24.81 -15.64
N ILE A 33 18.23 25.58 -14.69
CA ILE A 33 18.13 27.02 -14.82
C ILE A 33 19.46 27.63 -14.36
N LYS A 34 20.19 28.22 -15.28
CA LYS A 34 21.41 29.03 -15.00
C LYS A 34 20.99 30.30 -14.25
N ARG A 35 21.61 30.51 -13.08
CA ARG A 35 21.54 31.76 -12.33
C ARG A 35 22.20 32.88 -13.16
N GLN A 36 21.47 33.93 -13.44
CA GLN A 36 22.05 35.24 -13.71
C GLN A 36 21.81 36.16 -12.52
N ILE A 37 22.87 36.60 -11.92
CA ILE A 37 22.93 37.59 -10.85
C ILE A 37 22.89 38.97 -11.52
N GLY A 38 21.85 39.73 -11.26
CA GLY A 38 21.78 41.13 -11.59
C GLY A 38 21.61 41.97 -10.32
N LEU A 39 22.66 42.67 -9.94
CA LEU A 39 22.73 43.62 -8.84
C LEU A 39 22.03 44.92 -9.27
N LEU A 40 21.00 45.37 -8.56
CA LEU A 40 20.58 46.77 -8.60
C LEU A 40 20.15 47.24 -7.23
N LEU A 41 20.99 48.07 -6.64
CA LEU A 41 20.73 48.93 -5.48
C LEU A 41 19.91 50.14 -5.92
N LEU A 42 18.80 50.44 -5.28
CA LEU A 42 18.37 51.82 -5.03
C LEU A 42 17.45 51.88 -3.80
N ALA A 43 17.84 52.73 -2.89
CA ALA A 43 17.14 53.04 -1.64
C ALA A 43 15.95 53.98 -1.93
N CYS A 44 14.82 53.76 -1.28
CA CYS A 44 13.84 54.79 -0.93
C CYS A 44 13.08 54.37 0.31
N GLY A 45 13.11 55.19 1.31
CA GLY A 45 12.62 54.99 2.67
C GLY A 45 11.11 55.17 2.82
N LEU A 46 10.70 54.89 4.08
CA LEU A 46 9.48 55.29 4.78
C LEU A 46 8.24 54.42 4.60
N GLY A 47 7.88 53.78 5.67
CA GLY A 47 6.48 53.58 6.05
C GLY A 47 5.80 52.33 5.50
N PHE A 48 6.33 51.14 5.75
CA PHE A 48 5.57 49.92 5.46
C PHE A 48 5.12 49.25 6.76
N CYS A 49 3.82 49.40 7.06
CA CYS A 49 3.13 48.51 8.00
C CYS A 49 3.39 47.08 7.56
N LEU A 50 4.14 46.34 8.37
CA LEU A 50 4.36 44.92 8.21
C LEU A 50 3.04 44.17 8.40
N PHE A 51 2.19 44.15 7.40
CA PHE A 51 1.29 43.02 7.23
C PHE A 51 2.17 41.84 6.83
N THR A 52 2.66 41.11 7.82
CA THR A 52 3.15 39.77 7.59
C THR A 52 1.98 38.91 7.17
N THR A 53 1.65 38.95 5.87
CA THR A 53 0.94 37.85 5.28
C THR A 53 1.82 36.64 5.48
N ALA A 54 1.49 35.80 6.45
CA ALA A 54 2.03 34.47 6.53
C ALA A 54 1.63 33.80 5.21
N THR A 55 2.51 33.89 4.23
CA THR A 55 2.44 33.08 3.03
C THR A 55 2.55 31.67 3.56
N GLN A 56 1.41 30.99 3.64
CA GLN A 56 1.34 29.58 3.96
C GLN A 56 2.23 28.90 2.91
N ALA A 57 3.43 28.49 3.34
CA ALA A 57 4.35 27.80 2.45
C ALA A 57 3.58 26.64 1.83
N ALA A 58 3.47 26.64 0.51
CA ALA A 58 2.78 25.59 -0.21
C ALA A 58 3.37 24.26 0.24
N ASP A 59 2.51 23.38 0.75
CA ASP A 59 2.91 22.04 1.18
C ASP A 59 3.60 21.36 -0.02
N ARG A 60 4.89 21.08 0.12
CA ARG A 60 5.71 20.49 -0.95
C ARG A 60 5.74 18.99 -0.71
N GLY A 61 5.64 18.20 -1.78
CA GLY A 61 5.87 16.77 -1.70
C GLY A 61 7.22 16.46 -1.02
N ARG A 62 7.29 15.36 -0.34
CA ARG A 62 8.48 14.88 0.37
C ARG A 62 8.89 13.52 -0.16
N GLU A 63 10.19 13.36 -0.37
CA GLU A 63 10.81 12.09 -0.75
C GLU A 63 11.95 11.82 0.24
N GLU A 64 11.96 10.61 0.78
CA GLU A 64 12.99 10.17 1.73
C GLU A 64 13.16 8.66 1.67
N THR A 65 14.29 8.16 2.16
CA THR A 65 14.48 6.73 2.39
C THR A 65 14.42 6.48 3.88
N TYR A 66 13.58 5.55 4.30
CA TYR A 66 13.43 5.14 5.69
C TYR A 66 13.50 3.63 5.82
N ARG A 67 14.40 3.11 6.67
CA ARG A 67 14.67 1.66 6.80
C ARG A 67 14.97 0.96 5.46
N GLY A 68 15.59 1.67 4.50
CA GLY A 68 15.85 1.16 3.16
C GLY A 68 14.61 1.07 2.25
N ILE A 69 13.49 1.64 2.65
CA ILE A 69 12.26 1.77 1.88
C ILE A 69 12.16 3.20 1.36
N TYR A 70 11.89 3.39 0.07
CA TYR A 70 11.69 4.72 -0.50
C TYR A 70 10.27 5.20 -0.21
N LEU A 71 10.16 6.33 0.45
CA LEU A 71 8.90 6.99 0.78
C LEU A 71 8.69 8.20 -0.13
N ARG A 72 7.56 8.24 -0.81
CA ARG A 72 7.11 9.39 -1.60
C ARG A 72 5.80 9.90 -1.05
N ILE A 73 5.84 11.04 -0.40
CA ILE A 73 4.68 11.68 0.21
C ILE A 73 4.21 12.81 -0.69
N MET A 74 3.05 12.64 -1.30
CA MET A 74 2.49 13.63 -2.22
C MET A 74 1.71 14.69 -1.45
N PRO A 75 1.81 15.98 -1.84
CA PRO A 75 1.03 17.04 -1.23
C PRO A 75 -0.43 16.98 -1.70
N ALA A 76 -1.33 17.52 -0.89
CA ALA A 76 -2.69 17.75 -1.31
C ALA A 76 -2.72 18.73 -2.52
N LYS A 77 -3.48 18.36 -3.55
CA LYS A 77 -3.69 19.24 -4.71
C LYS A 77 -4.86 20.18 -4.41
N PRO A 78 -4.74 21.50 -4.67
CA PRO A 78 -5.79 22.46 -4.35
C PRO A 78 -7.12 22.23 -5.10
N ASP A 79 -7.05 21.62 -6.27
CA ASP A 79 -8.18 21.32 -7.14
C ASP A 79 -8.91 20.00 -6.80
N VAL A 80 -8.31 19.16 -5.95
CA VAL A 80 -8.92 17.91 -5.51
C VAL A 80 -9.83 18.18 -4.33
N LYS A 81 -11.14 18.11 -4.56
CA LYS A 81 -12.12 18.12 -3.48
C LYS A 81 -11.98 16.85 -2.66
N SER A 82 -11.63 16.98 -1.40
CA SER A 82 -11.62 15.90 -0.44
C SER A 82 -12.85 15.96 0.45
N ASP A 83 -13.42 14.81 0.74
CA ASP A 83 -14.51 14.60 1.69
C ASP A 83 -14.04 14.64 3.15
N ILE A 84 -12.73 14.62 3.35
CA ILE A 84 -12.09 14.73 4.66
C ILE A 84 -11.00 15.81 4.66
N SER A 85 -10.69 16.36 5.84
CA SER A 85 -9.52 17.22 6.00
C SER A 85 -8.24 16.41 5.81
N LEU A 86 -7.39 16.81 4.88
CA LEU A 86 -6.13 16.15 4.61
C LEU A 86 -5.08 16.52 5.66
N VAL A 87 -4.16 15.62 5.92
CA VAL A 87 -2.99 15.88 6.77
C VAL A 87 -1.87 16.53 5.95
N SER A 88 -0.94 17.22 6.62
CA SER A 88 0.27 17.71 5.97
C SER A 88 1.18 16.57 5.52
N THR A 89 2.07 16.86 4.57
CA THR A 89 3.08 15.87 4.13
C THR A 89 3.99 15.42 5.28
N ASP A 90 4.33 16.30 6.21
CA ASP A 90 5.12 15.94 7.39
C ASP A 90 4.37 14.99 8.32
N GLN A 91 3.08 15.22 8.55
CA GLN A 91 2.27 14.32 9.35
C GLN A 91 2.08 12.96 8.67
N ALA A 92 1.85 12.94 7.37
CA ALA A 92 1.75 11.70 6.60
C ALA A 92 3.06 10.90 6.66
N ALA A 93 4.21 11.57 6.44
CA ALA A 93 5.52 10.93 6.56
C ALA A 93 5.76 10.36 7.96
N LYS A 94 5.36 11.09 9.01
CA LYS A 94 5.46 10.62 10.40
C LYS A 94 4.62 9.36 10.62
N THR A 95 3.38 9.34 10.14
CA THR A 95 2.49 8.17 10.28
C THR A 95 3.06 6.94 9.56
N VAL A 96 3.55 7.10 8.33
CA VAL A 96 4.17 5.99 7.58
C VAL A 96 5.42 5.46 8.29
N ARG A 97 6.30 6.35 8.79
CA ARG A 97 7.48 5.92 9.55
C ARG A 97 7.10 5.18 10.83
N SER A 98 6.13 5.72 11.59
CA SER A 98 5.66 5.04 12.81
C SER A 98 5.06 3.67 12.52
N ALA A 99 4.33 3.52 11.42
CA ALA A 99 3.81 2.23 10.98
C ALA A 99 4.93 1.24 10.63
N LEU A 100 5.95 1.70 9.90
CA LEU A 100 7.14 0.88 9.62
C LEU A 100 7.90 0.51 10.90
N ASP A 101 8.06 1.43 11.85
CA ASP A 101 8.68 1.13 13.14
C ASP A 101 7.94 0.02 13.87
N LEU A 102 6.61 0.08 13.93
CA LEU A 102 5.80 -0.95 14.54
C LEU A 102 6.01 -2.32 13.88
N ILE A 103 6.06 -2.39 12.55
CA ILE A 103 6.33 -3.65 11.83
C ILE A 103 7.70 -4.21 12.24
N TYR A 104 8.75 -3.37 12.20
CA TYR A 104 10.11 -3.81 12.50
C TYR A 104 10.33 -4.17 13.97
N GLU A 105 9.64 -3.53 14.89
CA GLU A 105 9.80 -3.73 16.34
C GLU A 105 8.94 -4.87 16.87
N ARG A 106 7.77 -5.10 16.27
CA ARG A 106 6.75 -5.96 16.86
C ARG A 106 6.33 -7.14 15.98
N SER A 107 6.55 -7.09 14.65
CA SER A 107 6.16 -8.16 13.73
C SER A 107 7.38 -8.76 13.00
N PRO A 108 8.19 -9.58 13.68
CA PRO A 108 9.49 -10.01 13.18
C PRO A 108 9.41 -10.85 11.90
N PHE A 109 8.34 -11.62 11.72
CA PHE A 109 8.14 -12.40 10.49
C PHE A 109 7.88 -11.50 9.29
N ASN A 110 7.00 -10.50 9.43
CA ASN A 110 6.71 -9.53 8.40
C ASN A 110 7.91 -8.62 8.12
N ALA A 111 8.62 -8.16 9.17
CA ALA A 111 9.85 -7.39 9.01
C ALA A 111 10.91 -8.18 8.21
N LYS A 112 11.15 -9.45 8.54
CA LYS A 112 12.07 -10.32 7.79
C LYS A 112 11.63 -10.50 6.33
N THR A 113 10.34 -10.56 6.06
CA THR A 113 9.81 -10.67 4.71
C THR A 113 10.03 -9.37 3.93
N LEU A 114 9.82 -8.19 4.53
CA LEU A 114 10.19 -6.90 3.92
C LEU A 114 11.69 -6.83 3.58
N GLU A 115 12.57 -7.27 4.49
CA GLU A 115 14.02 -7.34 4.21
C GLU A 115 14.30 -8.25 3.02
N ARG A 116 13.59 -9.39 2.91
CA ARG A 116 13.75 -10.27 1.75
C ARG A 116 13.31 -9.59 0.45
N LEU A 117 12.21 -8.84 0.44
CA LEU A 117 11.79 -8.09 -0.76
C LEU A 117 12.85 -7.09 -1.19
N LYS A 118 13.47 -6.36 -0.24
CA LYS A 118 14.56 -5.41 -0.50
C LYS A 118 15.81 -6.05 -1.12
N LEU A 119 16.03 -7.35 -0.91
CA LEU A 119 17.11 -8.09 -1.59
C LEU A 119 16.80 -8.39 -3.08
N HIS A 120 15.53 -8.26 -3.47
CA HIS A 120 15.07 -8.59 -4.82
C HIS A 120 14.64 -7.37 -5.63
N GLY A 121 14.71 -6.18 -5.05
CA GLY A 121 14.40 -4.95 -5.75
C GLY A 121 14.04 -3.78 -4.84
N ASP A 122 13.62 -2.69 -5.44
CA ASP A 122 13.25 -1.47 -4.73
C ASP A 122 11.87 -1.62 -4.08
N VAL A 123 11.79 -1.26 -2.80
CA VAL A 123 10.53 -1.20 -2.05
C VAL A 123 10.12 0.25 -1.88
N VAL A 124 8.91 0.57 -2.30
CA VAL A 124 8.41 1.95 -2.39
C VAL A 124 7.04 2.05 -1.71
N ILE A 125 6.87 3.06 -0.88
CA ILE A 125 5.57 3.46 -0.35
C ILE A 125 5.25 4.86 -0.87
N ILE A 126 4.08 5.01 -1.49
CA ILE A 126 3.55 6.28 -1.96
C ILE A 126 2.35 6.66 -1.10
N TYR A 127 2.39 7.81 -0.44
CA TYR A 127 1.17 8.43 0.06
C TYR A 127 0.61 9.36 -1.00
N ASP A 128 -0.64 9.12 -1.44
CA ASP A 128 -1.37 10.00 -2.34
C ASP A 128 -2.70 10.42 -1.70
N PRO A 129 -2.86 11.70 -1.30
CA PRO A 129 -4.10 12.18 -0.72
C PRO A 129 -5.28 12.17 -1.71
N ALA A 130 -5.04 12.02 -3.01
CA ALA A 130 -6.08 11.85 -4.02
C ALA A 130 -6.56 10.41 -4.16
N PHE A 131 -5.87 9.44 -3.53
CA PHE A 131 -6.26 8.04 -3.54
C PHE A 131 -7.24 7.72 -2.37
N PRO A 132 -8.26 6.84 -2.56
CA PRO A 132 -8.70 6.30 -3.84
C PRO A 132 -9.40 7.37 -4.69
N LYS A 133 -9.35 7.20 -5.99
CA LYS A 133 -10.22 7.97 -6.89
C LYS A 133 -11.64 7.43 -6.76
N LYS A 134 -12.65 8.28 -6.90
CA LYS A 134 -14.07 7.90 -6.78
C LYS A 134 -14.49 6.71 -7.66
N SER A 135 -13.75 6.43 -8.74
CA SER A 135 -14.02 5.30 -9.65
C SER A 135 -13.62 3.93 -9.11
N ILE A 136 -12.80 3.87 -8.05
CA ILE A 136 -12.27 2.59 -7.56
C ILE A 136 -13.12 2.06 -6.39
N SER A 137 -13.28 2.79 -5.35
CA SER A 137 -14.14 2.51 -4.19
C SER A 137 -13.86 3.57 -3.13
N ASP A 138 -14.88 4.03 -2.45
CA ASP A 138 -14.70 4.95 -1.31
C ASP A 138 -14.08 4.26 -0.09
N ILE A 139 -13.88 2.94 -0.14
CA ILE A 139 -13.42 2.10 0.98
C ILE A 139 -11.96 1.63 0.80
N THR A 140 -11.37 1.77 -0.39
CA THR A 140 -9.98 1.33 -0.60
C THR A 140 -9.02 2.21 0.17
N LEU A 141 -8.31 1.63 1.14
CA LEU A 141 -7.37 2.33 2.02
C LEU A 141 -5.97 2.38 1.41
N ALA A 142 -5.56 1.29 0.76
CA ALA A 142 -4.25 1.10 0.14
C ALA A 142 -4.38 0.20 -1.10
N ALA A 143 -3.33 0.09 -1.91
CA ALA A 143 -3.24 -0.86 -3.01
C ALA A 143 -1.78 -1.18 -3.35
N PHE A 144 -1.52 -2.40 -3.81
CA PHE A 144 -0.26 -2.79 -4.42
C PHE A 144 -0.29 -2.51 -5.93
N LEU A 145 0.81 -1.94 -6.45
CA LEU A 145 0.90 -1.51 -7.84
C LEU A 145 2.05 -2.26 -8.56
N PRO A 146 1.82 -3.47 -9.08
CA PRO A 146 2.87 -4.35 -9.60
C PRO A 146 3.61 -3.79 -10.82
N ASN A 147 2.95 -2.93 -11.60
CA ASN A 147 3.49 -2.39 -12.87
C ASN A 147 3.67 -0.87 -12.81
N PHE A 148 3.78 -0.29 -11.61
CA PHE A 148 3.86 1.17 -11.45
C PHE A 148 5.14 1.77 -12.06
N PHE A 149 6.26 1.06 -11.93
CA PHE A 149 7.50 1.39 -12.59
C PHE A 149 7.81 0.28 -13.58
N GLU A 150 7.63 0.53 -14.88
CA GLU A 150 8.24 -0.34 -15.89
C GLU A 150 9.76 -0.24 -15.72
N PRO A 151 10.46 -1.38 -15.62
CA PRO A 151 11.92 -1.35 -15.60
C PRO A 151 12.39 -0.59 -16.84
N ALA A 152 13.26 0.40 -16.66
CA ALA A 152 13.89 1.10 -17.78
C ALA A 152 14.50 0.04 -18.69
N HIS A 153 14.24 0.11 -19.98
CA HIS A 153 14.67 -0.87 -20.97
C HIS A 153 16.12 -1.28 -20.74
N GLY A 154 16.36 -2.52 -20.34
CA GLY A 154 17.67 -3.11 -20.17
C GLY A 154 18.10 -3.47 -18.74
N ALA A 155 17.36 -3.09 -17.71
CA ALA A 155 17.63 -3.58 -16.35
C ALA A 155 17.07 -5.01 -16.21
N GLN A 156 17.91 -5.99 -16.50
CA GLN A 156 17.63 -7.37 -16.13
C GLN A 156 17.79 -7.46 -14.60
N GLY A 157 16.68 -7.54 -13.88
CA GLY A 157 16.73 -8.14 -12.57
C GLY A 157 16.05 -7.47 -11.40
N ASP A 158 15.90 -6.18 -11.31
CA ASP A 158 15.37 -5.60 -10.09
C ASP A 158 13.86 -5.37 -10.20
N LYS A 159 13.12 -6.10 -9.38
CA LYS A 159 11.68 -5.87 -9.22
C LYS A 159 11.45 -4.56 -8.48
N VAL A 160 10.28 -3.96 -8.67
CA VAL A 160 9.85 -2.81 -7.87
C VAL A 160 8.56 -3.20 -7.16
N PHE A 161 8.57 -3.06 -5.83
CA PHE A 161 7.44 -3.37 -4.97
C PHE A 161 6.82 -2.06 -4.51
N VAL A 162 5.65 -1.72 -5.03
CA VAL A 162 5.02 -0.40 -4.78
C VAL A 162 3.69 -0.57 -4.07
N ALA A 163 3.55 0.04 -2.89
CA ALA A 163 2.27 0.23 -2.24
C ALA A 163 1.87 1.71 -2.27
N ILE A 164 0.61 2.00 -2.59
CA ILE A 164 0.01 3.31 -2.45
C ILE A 164 -0.91 3.33 -1.23
N LEU A 165 -0.74 4.35 -0.39
CA LEU A 165 -1.57 4.60 0.79
C LEU A 165 -2.45 5.81 0.54
N GLY A 166 -3.74 5.68 0.82
CA GLY A 166 -4.71 6.74 0.61
C GLY A 166 -4.92 7.64 1.82
N ARG A 167 -5.74 8.67 1.61
CA ARG A 167 -6.06 9.66 2.62
C ARG A 167 -6.74 9.10 3.87
N TYR A 168 -7.51 8.03 3.72
CA TYR A 168 -8.25 7.45 4.84
C TYR A 168 -7.35 6.71 5.81
N ILE A 169 -6.42 5.88 5.30
CA ILE A 169 -5.51 5.11 6.15
C ILE A 169 -4.55 6.01 6.94
N ILE A 170 -4.18 7.16 6.39
CA ILE A 170 -3.25 8.07 7.05
C ILE A 170 -3.93 8.97 8.09
N LYS A 171 -5.20 9.33 7.89
CA LYS A 171 -5.88 10.26 8.78
C LYS A 171 -6.70 9.61 9.89
N HIS A 172 -7.45 8.57 9.53
CA HIS A 172 -8.51 8.04 10.39
C HIS A 172 -8.13 6.80 11.16
N THR A 173 -6.95 6.23 10.88
CA THR A 173 -6.52 5.00 11.52
C THR A 173 -5.33 5.24 12.43
N PRO A 174 -5.22 4.51 13.55
CA PRO A 174 -4.00 4.42 14.32
C PRO A 174 -2.82 3.92 13.47
N SER A 175 -1.58 4.15 13.92
CA SER A 175 -0.39 3.67 13.21
C SER A 175 -0.37 2.15 13.05
N GLU A 176 -1.02 1.43 13.95
CA GLU A 176 -1.21 -0.03 13.89
C GLU A 176 -1.97 -0.43 12.63
N ILE A 177 -3.11 0.22 12.33
CA ILE A 177 -3.92 -0.06 11.12
C ILE A 177 -3.15 0.33 9.85
N ALA A 178 -2.37 1.43 9.90
CA ALA A 178 -1.51 1.77 8.79
C ALA A 178 -0.39 0.72 8.57
N ALA A 179 0.15 0.15 9.66
CA ALA A 179 1.15 -0.92 9.60
C ALA A 179 0.59 -2.19 8.96
N GLU A 180 -0.62 -2.56 9.33
CA GLU A 180 -1.32 -3.73 8.77
C GLU A 180 -1.60 -3.56 7.28
N GLY A 181 -2.11 -2.40 6.86
CA GLY A 181 -2.29 -2.10 5.45
C GLY A 181 -0.97 -2.14 4.67
N ILE A 182 0.14 -1.65 5.24
CA ILE A 182 1.47 -1.80 4.64
C ILE A 182 1.86 -3.27 4.54
N VAL A 183 1.59 -4.09 5.56
CA VAL A 183 1.87 -5.52 5.52
C VAL A 183 1.03 -6.22 4.46
N HIS A 184 -0.26 -5.93 4.39
CA HIS A 184 -1.14 -6.49 3.35
C HIS A 184 -0.58 -6.23 1.95
N GLU A 185 -0.29 -4.97 1.64
CA GLU A 185 0.16 -4.56 0.30
C GLU A 185 1.61 -4.98 0.01
N LEU A 186 2.57 -4.58 0.85
CA LEU A 186 3.98 -4.84 0.55
C LEU A 186 4.43 -6.25 0.91
N VAL A 187 3.95 -6.83 2.02
CA VAL A 187 4.36 -8.19 2.36
C VAL A 187 3.51 -9.20 1.60
N GLY A 188 2.19 -9.12 1.71
CA GLY A 188 1.28 -10.06 1.06
C GLY A 188 1.40 -10.04 -0.46
N HIS A 189 0.98 -8.95 -1.09
CA HIS A 189 1.05 -8.81 -2.55
C HIS A 189 2.48 -8.72 -3.07
N GLY A 190 3.41 -8.18 -2.28
CA GLY A 190 4.83 -8.15 -2.63
C GLY A 190 5.44 -9.55 -2.77
N VAL A 191 5.12 -10.48 -1.86
CA VAL A 191 5.54 -11.89 -1.94
C VAL A 191 4.94 -12.57 -3.18
N GLN A 192 3.68 -12.32 -3.47
CA GLN A 192 3.02 -12.83 -4.68
C GLN A 192 3.70 -12.30 -5.96
N HIS A 193 3.98 -10.99 -5.99
CA HIS A 193 4.71 -10.37 -7.09
C HIS A 193 6.12 -10.96 -7.24
N LEU A 194 6.83 -11.15 -6.12
CA LEU A 194 8.16 -11.79 -6.11
C LEU A 194 8.12 -13.16 -6.80
N HIS A 195 7.10 -13.95 -6.52
CA HIS A 195 6.94 -15.31 -7.05
C HIS A 195 6.16 -15.38 -8.37
N GLY A 196 5.77 -14.24 -8.98
CA GLY A 196 5.03 -14.19 -10.24
C GLY A 196 3.60 -14.71 -10.15
N ARG A 197 2.98 -14.67 -8.95
CA ARG A 197 1.62 -15.19 -8.70
C ARG A 197 0.52 -14.14 -8.70
N LEU A 198 0.89 -12.85 -8.77
CA LEU A 198 -0.06 -11.74 -8.68
C LEU A 198 -0.88 -11.56 -9.96
N VAL A 199 -0.32 -11.92 -11.12
CA VAL A 199 -0.99 -11.78 -12.41
C VAL A 199 -1.45 -13.16 -12.89
N GLY A 200 -2.73 -13.27 -13.26
CA GLY A 200 -3.34 -14.52 -13.76
C GLY A 200 -3.73 -15.51 -12.66
N GLY A 201 -3.57 -15.16 -11.38
CA GLY A 201 -4.05 -15.94 -10.25
C GLY A 201 -5.57 -15.80 -10.04
N ASN A 202 -6.13 -16.68 -9.20
CA ASN A 202 -7.48 -16.50 -8.66
C ASN A 202 -7.43 -15.36 -7.63
N ASP A 203 -8.19 -14.30 -7.84
CA ASP A 203 -8.25 -13.12 -6.98
C ASP A 203 -8.48 -13.49 -5.49
N LEU A 204 -9.31 -14.50 -5.19
CA LEU A 204 -9.56 -14.95 -3.82
C LEU A 204 -8.31 -15.55 -3.17
N ASN A 205 -7.49 -16.31 -3.91
CA ASN A 205 -6.24 -16.85 -3.37
C ASN A 205 -5.19 -15.76 -3.13
N VAL A 206 -5.18 -14.75 -4.00
CA VAL A 206 -4.31 -13.57 -3.85
C VAL A 206 -4.66 -12.84 -2.56
N GLU A 207 -5.94 -12.56 -2.33
CA GLU A 207 -6.42 -11.92 -1.11
C GLU A 207 -6.27 -12.79 0.13
N CYS A 208 -6.43 -14.11 0.03
CA CYS A 208 -6.21 -15.02 1.15
C CYS A 208 -4.78 -14.93 1.69
N GLU A 209 -3.78 -15.01 0.82
CA GLU A 209 -2.38 -14.93 1.23
C GLU A 209 -2.06 -13.57 1.85
N ALA A 210 -2.45 -12.48 1.20
CA ALA A 210 -2.21 -11.14 1.70
C ALA A 210 -2.86 -10.90 3.06
N SER A 211 -4.12 -11.33 3.22
CA SER A 211 -4.84 -11.22 4.49
C SER A 211 -4.29 -12.13 5.60
N LEU A 212 -3.63 -13.24 5.28
CA LEU A 212 -2.92 -14.04 6.27
C LEU A 212 -1.71 -13.29 6.84
N TYR A 213 -0.91 -12.61 6.00
CA TYR A 213 0.18 -11.76 6.47
C TYR A 213 -0.34 -10.60 7.34
N GLU A 214 -1.43 -9.96 6.92
CA GLU A 214 -2.11 -8.92 7.67
C GLU A 214 -2.63 -9.45 9.02
N PHE A 215 -3.24 -10.64 9.05
CA PHE A 215 -3.73 -11.25 10.30
C PHE A 215 -2.59 -11.51 11.29
N LEU A 216 -1.43 -11.95 10.82
CA LEU A 216 -0.24 -12.06 11.65
C LEU A 216 0.18 -10.69 12.22
N ALA A 217 0.15 -9.63 11.41
CA ALA A 217 0.44 -8.29 11.90
C ALA A 217 -0.54 -7.84 12.99
N PHE A 218 -1.85 -8.09 12.83
CA PHE A 218 -2.83 -7.81 13.88
C PHE A 218 -2.47 -8.48 15.21
N GLN A 219 -2.08 -9.77 15.17
CA GLN A 219 -1.67 -10.50 16.35
C GLN A 219 -0.41 -9.90 16.99
N ASP A 220 0.62 -9.69 16.17
CA ASP A 220 1.93 -9.18 16.61
C ASP A 220 1.83 -7.76 17.21
N LEU A 221 0.97 -6.92 16.64
CA LEU A 221 0.73 -5.55 17.11
C LEU A 221 -0.19 -5.50 18.33
N GLY A 222 -0.82 -6.62 18.68
CA GLY A 222 -1.69 -6.72 19.85
C GLY A 222 -3.05 -6.07 19.66
N VAL A 223 -3.56 -6.05 18.42
CA VAL A 223 -4.89 -5.54 18.14
C VAL A 223 -5.95 -6.43 18.82
N ASP A 224 -6.91 -5.79 19.49
CA ASP A 224 -7.94 -6.53 20.23
C ASP A 224 -8.83 -7.35 19.27
N LYS A 225 -8.67 -8.66 19.34
CA LYS A 225 -9.38 -9.63 18.52
C LYS A 225 -10.89 -9.71 18.74
N PHE A 226 -11.42 -9.07 19.78
CA PHE A 226 -12.84 -9.01 20.10
C PHE A 226 -13.54 -7.76 19.56
N THR A 227 -12.81 -6.86 18.93
CA THR A 227 -13.44 -5.74 18.26
C THR A 227 -14.32 -6.20 17.10
N ASN A 228 -15.38 -5.46 16.80
CA ASN A 228 -16.23 -5.75 15.64
C ASN A 228 -15.42 -5.78 14.34
N TYR A 229 -14.38 -4.97 14.24
CA TYR A 229 -13.47 -4.94 13.11
C TYR A 229 -12.77 -6.30 12.95
N MET A 230 -12.10 -6.79 13.97
CA MET A 230 -11.38 -8.06 13.93
C MET A 230 -12.28 -9.28 13.74
N VAL A 231 -13.46 -9.28 14.34
CA VAL A 231 -14.47 -10.35 14.14
C VAL A 231 -14.93 -10.38 12.68
N ASN A 232 -15.19 -9.22 12.08
CA ASN A 232 -15.57 -9.13 10.67
C ASN A 232 -14.40 -9.50 9.75
N PHE A 233 -13.19 -8.98 10.01
CA PHE A 233 -11.99 -9.33 9.27
C PHE A 233 -11.77 -10.85 9.25
N ARG A 234 -11.81 -11.49 10.40
CA ARG A 234 -11.62 -12.94 10.50
C ARG A 234 -12.70 -13.71 9.72
N ARG A 235 -13.95 -13.28 9.79
CA ARG A 235 -15.03 -13.88 9.02
C ARG A 235 -14.80 -13.76 7.51
N GLU A 236 -14.45 -12.56 7.00
CA GLU A 236 -14.12 -12.34 5.59
C GLU A 236 -12.92 -13.20 5.15
N LEU A 237 -11.87 -13.24 5.97
CA LEU A 237 -10.71 -14.08 5.72
C LEU A 237 -11.12 -15.56 5.56
N GLU A 238 -11.87 -16.12 6.52
CA GLU A 238 -12.17 -17.54 6.57
C GLU A 238 -13.26 -17.99 5.60
N GLU A 239 -14.31 -17.17 5.41
CA GLU A 239 -15.50 -17.57 4.66
C GLU A 239 -15.46 -17.11 3.21
N ARG A 240 -14.61 -16.11 2.89
CA ARG A 240 -14.53 -15.54 1.54
C ARG A 240 -13.15 -15.71 0.92
N HIS A 241 -12.12 -15.06 1.49
CA HIS A 241 -10.81 -15.04 0.84
C HIS A 241 -10.15 -16.42 0.85
N CYS A 242 -10.19 -17.13 1.97
CA CYS A 242 -9.52 -18.42 2.14
C CYS A 242 -10.44 -19.66 2.00
N ASP A 243 -11.66 -19.54 1.48
CA ASP A 243 -12.57 -20.71 1.39
C ASP A 243 -12.01 -21.83 0.52
N ASP A 244 -11.41 -21.51 -0.63
CA ASP A 244 -10.77 -22.50 -1.51
C ASP A 244 -9.59 -23.17 -0.82
N PHE A 245 -8.77 -22.40 -0.13
CA PHE A 245 -7.65 -22.92 0.65
C PHE A 245 -8.12 -23.80 1.82
N LYS A 246 -9.15 -23.40 2.55
CA LYS A 246 -9.75 -24.23 3.61
C LYS A 246 -10.33 -25.54 3.06
N ARG A 247 -10.91 -25.54 1.85
CA ARG A 247 -11.35 -26.77 1.17
C ARG A 247 -10.16 -27.69 0.86
N TYR A 248 -9.07 -27.13 0.37
CA TYR A 248 -7.83 -27.87 0.17
C TYR A 248 -7.31 -28.46 1.47
N MET A 249 -7.24 -27.70 2.56
CA MET A 249 -6.80 -28.17 3.85
C MET A 249 -7.65 -29.34 4.37
N ARG A 250 -8.98 -29.27 4.26
CA ARG A 250 -9.87 -30.38 4.64
C ARG A 250 -9.52 -31.67 3.92
N LYS A 251 -9.12 -31.60 2.67
CA LYS A 251 -8.81 -32.75 1.83
C LYS A 251 -7.39 -33.28 2.01
N HIS A 252 -6.40 -32.39 2.12
CA HIS A 252 -4.98 -32.74 2.03
C HIS A 252 -4.22 -32.56 3.36
N SER A 253 -4.75 -31.79 4.29
CA SER A 253 -4.12 -31.41 5.55
C SER A 253 -5.11 -31.36 6.70
N SER A 254 -6.09 -32.29 6.74
CA SER A 254 -7.22 -32.26 7.69
C SER A 254 -6.80 -32.18 9.15
N LYS A 255 -5.65 -32.76 9.53
CA LYS A 255 -5.07 -32.65 10.87
C LYS A 255 -4.75 -31.21 11.30
N HIS A 256 -4.62 -30.29 10.36
CA HIS A 256 -4.33 -28.88 10.62
C HIS A 256 -5.59 -27.99 10.59
N MET A 257 -6.76 -28.53 10.26
CA MET A 257 -8.01 -27.74 10.29
C MET A 257 -8.29 -27.10 11.65
N PRO A 258 -7.99 -27.73 12.81
CA PRO A 258 -8.19 -27.10 14.12
C PRO A 258 -7.43 -25.79 14.32
N LEU A 259 -6.36 -25.49 13.54
CA LEU A 259 -5.67 -24.20 13.60
C LEU A 259 -6.61 -23.01 13.37
N TRP A 260 -7.62 -23.18 12.50
CA TRP A 260 -8.61 -22.13 12.25
C TRP A 260 -9.56 -21.88 13.42
N ASP A 261 -9.74 -22.87 14.30
CA ASP A 261 -10.63 -22.78 15.45
C ASP A 261 -9.90 -22.22 16.69
N GLU A 262 -8.57 -22.11 16.63
CA GLU A 262 -7.77 -21.57 17.73
C GLU A 262 -8.06 -20.09 17.96
N ARG A 263 -8.03 -19.70 19.22
CA ARG A 263 -8.19 -18.32 19.65
C ARG A 263 -7.00 -17.45 19.17
N ASP A 264 -5.81 -18.01 19.28
CA ASP A 264 -4.54 -17.42 18.85
C ASP A 264 -3.99 -18.32 17.72
N VAL A 265 -4.45 -18.06 16.53
CA VAL A 265 -4.16 -18.87 15.34
C VAL A 265 -2.65 -18.85 15.04
N ASP A 266 -2.06 -20.02 14.84
CA ASP A 266 -0.68 -20.11 14.30
C ASP A 266 -0.69 -19.78 12.81
N VAL A 267 -0.69 -18.47 12.51
CA VAL A 267 -0.75 -17.96 11.13
C VAL A 267 0.49 -18.35 10.34
N ILE A 268 1.67 -18.43 10.96
CA ILE A 268 2.90 -18.85 10.29
C ILE A 268 2.78 -20.29 9.79
N LYS A 269 2.18 -21.16 10.61
CA LYS A 269 1.90 -22.53 10.19
C LYS A 269 0.88 -22.59 9.06
N ILE A 270 -0.17 -21.77 9.12
CA ILE A 270 -1.15 -21.66 8.04
C ILE A 270 -0.51 -21.17 6.74
N LEU A 271 0.35 -20.15 6.77
CA LEU A 271 1.10 -19.67 5.61
C LEU A 271 1.99 -20.77 5.01
N SER A 272 2.66 -21.58 5.85
CA SER A 272 3.45 -22.71 5.36
C SER A 272 2.60 -23.75 4.60
N ILE A 273 1.36 -24.00 5.07
CA ILE A 273 0.43 -24.90 4.36
C ILE A 273 -0.13 -24.25 3.09
N PHE A 274 -0.28 -22.91 3.11
CA PHE A 274 -0.70 -22.15 1.95
C PHE A 274 0.34 -22.22 0.82
N ASP A 275 1.64 -22.18 1.13
CA ASP A 275 2.70 -22.37 0.14
C ASP A 275 2.60 -23.75 -0.53
N ASP A 276 2.30 -24.82 0.22
CA ASP A 276 2.04 -26.15 -0.34
C ASP A 276 0.79 -26.17 -1.25
N TYR A 277 -0.23 -25.41 -0.88
CA TYR A 277 -1.45 -25.29 -1.67
C TYR A 277 -1.19 -24.61 -3.02
N VAL A 278 -0.57 -23.44 -3.01
CA VAL A 278 -0.32 -22.68 -4.26
C VAL A 278 0.67 -23.40 -5.18
N ALA A 279 1.58 -24.21 -4.65
CA ALA A 279 2.48 -25.03 -5.44
C ALA A 279 1.77 -26.10 -6.30
N GLN A 280 0.53 -26.46 -5.93
CA GLN A 280 -0.29 -27.45 -6.63
C GLN A 280 -1.32 -26.83 -7.59
N LEU A 281 -1.46 -25.50 -7.57
CA LEU A 281 -2.37 -24.81 -8.50
C LEU A 281 -1.82 -24.89 -9.94
N PRO A 282 -2.69 -24.99 -10.95
CA PRO A 282 -2.28 -24.89 -12.34
C PRO A 282 -1.54 -23.55 -12.58
N LYS A 283 -0.44 -23.63 -13.33
CA LYS A 283 0.32 -22.45 -13.76
C LYS A 283 -0.33 -21.79 -14.94
#